data_ef19c56f8dc7ad6b2b79e78286d3975b
#
_entry.id   ef19c56f8dc7ad6b2b79e78286d3975b
#
_cell.length_a   1.000
_cell.length_b   1.000
_cell.length_c   1.000
_cell.angle_alpha   90.00
_cell.angle_beta   90.00
_cell.angle_gamma   90.00
#
_symmetry.space_group_name_H-M   'P 1'
#
loop_
_entity.id
_entity.type
_entity.pdbx_description
1 polymer ?
#
loop_
_entity_poly.entity_id
_entity_poly.type
_entity_poly.pdbx_seq_one_letter_code
_entity_poly.pdbx_strand_id
1 'polypeptide(L)'
;MILIFGGTTEGRIAIQTLEEAGKTFYYSTKGDEQDVLLHNGIRLQGAMDAIEIETFCAQHHIKLLIDAAHPFATQLHETLEQVSVESNIPVIRFERIFPKRDEEHITWSRDYDDAIEKIQKEKIFILLALTGVQTIGKLKPLWQNACCYFRILDRDSSRKLAREQGFSEKNLYYYTPGEDEQVLMKQLHPEAILLKESGISGGFCEKVEAARQLGIRIFAICRPKTSDKFICVNGEHGLRRIIEKHLPDFFPLRSGLTTGTCAAAAAVAATWDVFNIYFKKRPTEFPVVLPNGETIQVPVEPQRHIPHSDLLENGDGMFETSATVIKDAGDDPDITNGMKVVANIAIPFRIDDPLPEDTPQDDYNIIVCGGEGVGVVTMPGLGLELGSSAINDTPREMIKKNVKLWLERLHIAKQPNPILITISIPGGEEIAKRTFNPRLGIEGGISIIGTSGIVKPFSSEAFINSIRKSMEVAKATRNPRIVISSGAKSERFIKAYYPDLPAQAFVHYGNFIGETLKIAAEEQVPHVTLGVMMGKAVKLAEGNLDTHSKKVTMNKEFIQDLARQTGCSEETLAAIGQMNLARELWDIIPEELLEKFGKALIELCHRHCAPLLPNGELTILLITENGKIYS
;
A
#
# COMPACT_ATOMS: atom_id res chain seq x y z
N MET A 1 7.29 7.86 -23.84
CA MET A 1 7.77 6.61 -23.22
C MET A 1 8.57 6.92 -21.96
N ILE A 2 8.92 5.89 -21.17
CA ILE A 2 9.69 6.01 -19.92
C ILE A 2 11.01 5.24 -20.08
N LEU A 3 12.11 5.81 -19.56
CA LEU A 3 13.40 5.14 -19.44
C LEU A 3 13.81 5.06 -17.96
N ILE A 4 14.07 3.84 -17.48
CA ILE A 4 14.48 3.55 -16.11
C ILE A 4 15.97 3.20 -16.08
N PHE A 5 16.71 3.76 -15.13
CA PHE A 5 18.05 3.36 -14.75
C PHE A 5 17.99 2.59 -13.44
N GLY A 6 18.39 1.31 -13.46
CA GLY A 6 18.18 0.40 -12.33
C GLY A 6 19.41 -0.39 -11.89
N GLY A 7 19.23 -1.68 -11.66
CA GLY A 7 20.27 -2.56 -11.09
C GLY A 7 20.15 -2.74 -9.58
N THR A 8 19.03 -2.33 -8.97
CA THR A 8 18.75 -2.35 -7.53
C THR A 8 17.39 -3.01 -7.22
N THR A 9 17.06 -3.15 -5.96
CA THR A 9 15.70 -3.54 -5.51
C THR A 9 14.67 -2.53 -5.97
N GLU A 10 14.97 -1.24 -5.88
CA GLU A 10 14.10 -0.14 -6.34
C GLU A 10 13.86 -0.23 -7.85
N GLY A 11 14.88 -0.60 -8.62
CA GLY A 11 14.73 -0.87 -10.06
C GLY A 11 13.73 -2.00 -10.35
N ARG A 12 13.72 -3.07 -9.56
CA ARG A 12 12.72 -4.16 -9.69
C ARG A 12 11.31 -3.69 -9.34
N ILE A 13 11.15 -2.91 -8.26
CA ILE A 13 9.85 -2.33 -7.89
C ILE A 13 9.35 -1.40 -9.00
N ALA A 14 10.22 -0.55 -9.55
CA ALA A 14 9.87 0.32 -10.67
C ALA A 14 9.40 -0.47 -11.89
N ILE A 15 10.09 -1.56 -12.25
CA ILE A 15 9.67 -2.47 -13.34
C ILE A 15 8.27 -3.02 -13.05
N GLN A 16 8.06 -3.61 -11.87
CA GLN A 16 6.77 -4.20 -11.49
C GLN A 16 5.64 -3.16 -11.58
N THR A 17 5.88 -1.94 -11.10
CA THR A 17 4.92 -0.84 -11.19
C THR A 17 4.60 -0.49 -12.64
N LEU A 18 5.60 -0.42 -13.54
CA LEU A 18 5.36 -0.06 -14.93
C LEU A 18 4.72 -1.21 -15.75
N GLU A 19 5.01 -2.46 -15.41
CA GLU A 19 4.37 -3.63 -16.07
C GLU A 19 2.85 -3.63 -15.88
N GLU A 20 2.32 -3.07 -14.76
CA GLU A 20 0.87 -2.92 -14.54
C GLU A 20 0.18 -2.06 -15.63
N ALA A 21 0.94 -1.20 -16.31
CA ALA A 21 0.41 -0.36 -17.38
C ALA A 21 0.16 -1.14 -18.70
N GLY A 22 0.81 -2.28 -18.91
CA GLY A 22 0.78 -3.01 -20.18
C GLY A 22 1.37 -2.22 -21.34
N LYS A 23 2.18 -1.19 -21.07
CA LYS A 23 2.80 -0.29 -22.07
C LYS A 23 4.31 -0.46 -22.11
N THR A 24 4.89 -0.22 -23.28
CA THR A 24 6.34 -0.32 -23.48
C THR A 24 7.09 0.76 -22.69
N PHE A 25 8.18 0.33 -22.04
CA PHE A 25 9.17 1.17 -21.37
C PHE A 25 10.58 0.62 -21.59
N TYR A 26 11.61 1.40 -21.27
CA TYR A 26 13.00 0.96 -21.37
C TYR A 26 13.61 0.82 -19.98
N TYR A 27 14.42 -0.23 -19.81
CA TYR A 27 15.13 -0.51 -18.56
C TYR A 27 16.63 -0.65 -18.82
N SER A 28 17.41 0.28 -18.29
CA SER A 28 18.87 0.35 -18.48
C SER A 28 19.61 -0.11 -17.23
N THR A 29 20.62 -0.96 -17.43
CA THR A 29 21.56 -1.40 -16.39
C THR A 29 22.99 -1.37 -16.94
N LYS A 30 23.98 -1.07 -16.07
CA LYS A 30 25.39 -1.06 -16.43
C LYS A 30 25.88 -2.42 -16.90
N GLY A 31 25.41 -3.50 -16.27
CA GLY A 31 25.74 -4.90 -16.59
C GLY A 31 24.49 -5.74 -16.80
N ASP A 32 24.67 -7.02 -17.11
CA ASP A 32 23.60 -8.02 -17.29
C ASP A 32 23.25 -8.79 -16.00
N GLU A 33 23.89 -8.43 -14.91
CA GLU A 33 23.92 -9.16 -13.64
C GLU A 33 22.60 -9.20 -12.89
N GLN A 34 21.62 -8.38 -13.27
CA GLN A 34 20.28 -8.40 -12.66
C GLN A 34 19.32 -9.22 -13.54
N ASP A 35 18.94 -10.38 -13.03
CA ASP A 35 17.86 -11.16 -13.63
C ASP A 35 16.52 -10.51 -13.29
N VAL A 36 15.82 -10.01 -14.31
CA VAL A 36 14.49 -9.41 -14.23
C VAL A 36 13.65 -9.89 -15.40
N LEU A 37 12.44 -10.32 -15.10
CA LEU A 37 11.47 -10.67 -16.12
C LEU A 37 10.79 -9.39 -16.61
N LEU A 38 10.90 -9.12 -17.91
CA LEU A 38 10.25 -8.00 -18.59
C LEU A 38 9.23 -8.56 -19.58
N HIS A 39 7.97 -8.14 -19.45
CA HIS A 39 6.90 -8.49 -20.38
C HIS A 39 6.68 -7.37 -21.41
N ASN A 40 6.64 -6.13 -20.93
CA ASN A 40 6.46 -4.92 -21.75
C ASN A 40 7.71 -4.06 -21.80
N GLY A 41 8.68 -4.33 -20.92
CA GLY A 41 9.95 -3.61 -20.85
C GLY A 41 10.96 -4.09 -21.88
N ILE A 42 11.76 -3.17 -22.42
CA ILE A 42 12.91 -3.43 -23.30
C ILE A 42 14.19 -3.17 -22.53
N ARG A 43 15.03 -4.20 -22.41
CA ARG A 43 16.30 -4.10 -21.67
C ARG A 43 17.38 -3.44 -22.52
N LEU A 44 18.08 -2.51 -21.88
CA LEU A 44 19.30 -1.88 -22.39
C LEU A 44 20.47 -2.26 -21.48
N GLN A 45 21.63 -2.53 -22.07
CA GLN A 45 22.85 -2.88 -21.34
C GLN A 45 23.97 -1.92 -21.71
N GLY A 46 24.79 -1.59 -20.72
CA GLY A 46 25.92 -0.68 -20.88
C GLY A 46 25.72 0.63 -20.13
N ALA A 47 26.85 1.25 -19.78
CA ALA A 47 26.81 2.62 -19.26
C ALA A 47 26.60 3.56 -20.44
N MET A 48 25.71 4.53 -20.29
CA MET A 48 25.49 5.59 -21.29
C MET A 48 25.97 6.93 -20.70
N ASP A 49 26.63 7.73 -21.55
CA ASP A 49 26.93 9.11 -21.20
C ASP A 49 25.75 10.06 -21.48
N ALA A 50 25.89 11.35 -21.18
CA ALA A 50 24.82 12.33 -21.34
C ALA A 50 24.32 12.43 -22.79
N ILE A 51 25.26 12.44 -23.77
CA ILE A 51 24.94 12.58 -25.18
C ILE A 51 24.19 11.34 -25.69
N GLU A 52 24.62 10.16 -25.26
CA GLU A 52 23.96 8.89 -25.60
C GLU A 52 22.54 8.84 -25.04
N ILE A 53 22.34 9.27 -23.78
CA ILE A 53 21.02 9.32 -23.15
C ILE A 53 20.11 10.33 -23.89
N GLU A 54 20.59 11.52 -24.19
CA GLU A 54 19.82 12.54 -24.92
C GLU A 54 19.43 12.06 -26.32
N THR A 55 20.38 11.48 -27.04
CA THR A 55 20.12 10.92 -28.37
C THR A 55 19.06 9.82 -28.30
N PHE A 56 19.17 8.91 -27.33
CA PHE A 56 18.20 7.87 -27.09
C PHE A 56 16.82 8.43 -26.75
N CYS A 57 16.78 9.42 -25.87
CA CYS A 57 15.53 10.08 -25.47
C CYS A 57 14.83 10.72 -26.67
N ALA A 58 15.56 11.39 -27.54
CA ALA A 58 15.01 12.01 -28.75
C ALA A 58 14.48 10.95 -29.74
N GLN A 59 15.26 9.90 -30.00
CA GLN A 59 14.89 8.82 -30.94
C GLN A 59 13.68 8.02 -30.49
N HIS A 60 13.56 7.76 -29.18
CA HIS A 60 12.51 6.92 -28.62
C HIS A 60 11.39 7.71 -27.95
N HIS A 61 11.35 9.03 -28.10
CA HIS A 61 10.32 9.91 -27.54
C HIS A 61 10.14 9.70 -26.03
N ILE A 62 11.24 9.61 -25.30
CA ILE A 62 11.21 9.51 -23.84
C ILE A 62 10.69 10.83 -23.26
N LYS A 63 9.72 10.75 -22.38
CA LYS A 63 9.09 11.92 -21.71
C LYS A 63 9.34 11.95 -20.21
N LEU A 64 9.92 10.87 -19.67
CA LEU A 64 10.15 10.75 -18.24
C LEU A 64 11.34 9.81 -18.02
N LEU A 65 12.27 10.22 -17.17
CA LEU A 65 13.39 9.41 -16.70
C LEU A 65 13.12 8.95 -15.25
N ILE A 66 13.48 7.72 -14.93
CA ILE A 66 13.42 7.20 -13.57
C ILE A 66 14.82 6.73 -13.16
N ASP A 67 15.36 7.39 -12.16
CA ASP A 67 16.62 7.02 -11.54
C ASP A 67 16.33 6.13 -10.31
N ALA A 68 16.37 4.83 -10.51
CA ALA A 68 16.26 3.80 -9.48
C ALA A 68 17.61 3.15 -9.17
N ALA A 69 18.73 3.81 -9.50
CA ALA A 69 20.07 3.32 -9.25
C ALA A 69 20.45 3.42 -7.75
N HIS A 70 21.57 2.80 -7.39
CA HIS A 70 22.07 2.82 -6.02
C HIS A 70 22.35 4.26 -5.56
N PRO A 71 22.03 4.65 -4.29
CA PRO A 71 22.24 6.02 -3.81
C PRO A 71 23.67 6.56 -3.98
N PHE A 72 24.66 5.70 -4.06
CA PHE A 72 26.06 6.05 -4.30
C PHE A 72 26.49 6.00 -5.79
N ALA A 73 25.55 5.95 -6.73
CA ALA A 73 25.86 6.01 -8.18
C ALA A 73 25.98 7.48 -8.65
N THR A 74 26.86 8.26 -7.99
CA THR A 74 27.00 9.71 -8.16
C THR A 74 27.16 10.14 -9.61
N GLN A 75 28.04 9.46 -10.37
CA GLN A 75 28.25 9.77 -11.78
C GLN A 75 26.96 9.68 -12.61
N LEU A 76 26.14 8.64 -12.38
CA LEU A 76 24.87 8.51 -13.10
C LEU A 76 23.89 9.61 -12.69
N HIS A 77 23.83 9.95 -11.37
CA HIS A 77 22.96 11.01 -10.89
C HIS A 77 23.31 12.38 -11.51
N GLU A 78 24.62 12.69 -11.61
CA GLU A 78 25.13 13.90 -12.26
C GLU A 78 24.80 13.91 -13.76
N THR A 79 24.99 12.78 -14.44
CA THR A 79 24.64 12.63 -15.86
C THR A 79 23.15 12.86 -16.09
N LEU A 80 22.27 12.26 -15.26
CA LEU A 80 20.82 12.44 -15.38
C LEU A 80 20.37 13.85 -15.04
N GLU A 81 21.05 14.53 -14.11
CA GLU A 81 20.78 15.94 -13.83
C GLU A 81 21.10 16.81 -15.05
N GLN A 82 22.25 16.58 -15.68
CA GLN A 82 22.63 17.28 -16.91
C GLN A 82 21.59 17.07 -18.01
N VAL A 83 21.25 15.81 -18.33
CA VAL A 83 20.23 15.47 -19.34
C VAL A 83 18.89 16.11 -19.04
N SER A 84 18.47 16.09 -17.76
CA SER A 84 17.21 16.71 -17.34
C SER A 84 17.15 18.21 -17.68
N VAL A 85 18.26 18.92 -17.48
CA VAL A 85 18.35 20.36 -17.75
C VAL A 85 18.39 20.62 -19.26
N GLU A 86 19.22 19.89 -20.00
CA GLU A 86 19.47 20.13 -21.43
C GLU A 86 18.27 19.71 -22.29
N SER A 87 17.65 18.58 -21.97
CA SER A 87 16.51 18.03 -22.73
C SER A 87 15.14 18.43 -22.15
N ASN A 88 15.09 19.13 -21.02
CA ASN A 88 13.86 19.47 -20.28
C ASN A 88 12.95 18.24 -20.02
N ILE A 89 13.58 17.09 -19.74
CA ILE A 89 12.87 15.85 -19.39
C ILE A 89 12.92 15.70 -17.86
N PRO A 90 11.76 15.55 -17.18
CA PRO A 90 11.74 15.37 -15.73
C PRO A 90 12.39 14.04 -15.34
N VAL A 91 13.10 14.05 -14.21
CA VAL A 91 13.70 12.88 -13.59
C VAL A 91 13.02 12.59 -12.27
N ILE A 92 12.49 11.38 -12.14
CA ILE A 92 12.05 10.85 -10.86
C ILE A 92 13.23 10.12 -10.21
N ARG A 93 13.66 10.58 -9.04
CA ARG A 93 14.56 9.83 -8.19
C ARG A 93 13.75 8.87 -7.33
N PHE A 94 13.84 7.56 -7.62
CA PHE A 94 13.19 6.53 -6.84
C PHE A 94 14.09 6.13 -5.67
N GLU A 95 13.86 6.79 -4.53
CA GLU A 95 14.67 6.67 -3.33
C GLU A 95 14.29 5.44 -2.50
N ARG A 96 15.27 4.96 -1.75
CA ARG A 96 15.05 3.98 -0.67
C ARG A 96 14.38 4.63 0.53
N ILE A 97 13.78 3.80 1.37
CA ILE A 97 13.38 4.22 2.71
C ILE A 97 14.63 4.16 3.60
N PHE A 98 14.95 5.28 4.25
CA PHE A 98 16.07 5.39 5.16
C PHE A 98 15.58 5.52 6.59
N PRO A 99 16.17 4.75 7.54
CA PRO A 99 15.89 4.94 8.96
C PRO A 99 16.41 6.32 9.43
N LYS A 100 15.86 6.82 10.55
CA LYS A 100 16.44 8.00 11.22
C LYS A 100 17.89 7.68 11.58
N ARG A 101 18.79 8.65 11.36
CA ARG A 101 20.20 8.50 11.73
C ARG A 101 20.33 8.40 13.25
N ASP A 102 20.99 7.36 13.70
CA ASP A 102 21.41 7.19 15.09
C ASP A 102 22.78 7.88 15.25
N GLU A 103 22.79 9.04 15.88
CA GLU A 103 24.01 9.83 16.09
C GLU A 103 24.74 9.44 17.40
N GLU A 104 24.08 8.67 18.26
CA GLU A 104 24.63 8.21 19.53
C GLU A 104 25.53 6.98 19.36
N HIS A 105 25.14 6.04 18.51
CA HIS A 105 25.81 4.75 18.37
C HIS A 105 26.56 4.59 17.04
N ILE A 106 26.40 5.50 16.09
CA ILE A 106 27.02 5.44 14.78
C ILE A 106 27.84 6.69 14.53
N THR A 107 29.13 6.48 14.22
CA THR A 107 30.01 7.57 13.78
C THR A 107 29.77 7.85 12.29
N TRP A 108 29.02 8.90 12.02
CA TRP A 108 28.70 9.32 10.66
C TRP A 108 29.83 10.09 10.01
N SER A 109 30.11 9.80 8.74
CA SER A 109 31.13 10.47 7.92
C SER A 109 30.52 11.02 6.64
N ARG A 110 30.96 12.21 6.21
CA ARG A 110 30.45 12.87 4.99
C ARG A 110 30.80 12.10 3.74
N ASP A 111 32.02 11.58 3.68
CA ASP A 111 32.61 10.91 2.54
C ASP A 111 33.65 9.87 3.01
N TYR A 112 34.37 9.26 2.07
CA TYR A 112 35.39 8.26 2.37
C TYR A 112 36.62 8.84 3.07
N ASP A 113 37.02 10.06 2.74
CA ASP A 113 38.21 10.71 3.34
C ASP A 113 37.95 11.06 4.80
N ASP A 114 36.77 11.60 5.12
CA ASP A 114 36.32 11.85 6.50
C ASP A 114 36.19 10.53 7.30
N ALA A 115 35.75 9.44 6.68
CA ALA A 115 35.70 8.13 7.33
C ALA A 115 37.09 7.59 7.63
N ILE A 116 38.03 7.73 6.70
CA ILE A 116 39.44 7.33 6.89
C ILE A 116 40.06 8.09 8.06
N GLU A 117 39.88 9.42 8.09
CA GLU A 117 40.42 10.28 9.17
C GLU A 117 39.87 9.86 10.53
N LYS A 118 38.57 9.65 10.66
CA LYS A 118 37.93 9.24 11.93
C LYS A 118 38.38 7.86 12.39
N ILE A 119 38.44 6.87 11.48
CA ILE A 119 38.87 5.51 11.78
C ILE A 119 40.34 5.51 12.26
N GLN A 120 41.23 6.28 11.59
CA GLN A 120 42.64 6.42 12.00
C GLN A 120 42.81 7.13 13.33
N LYS A 121 42.03 8.18 13.58
CA LYS A 121 42.02 8.93 14.86
C LYS A 121 41.62 8.03 16.03
N GLU A 122 40.63 7.14 15.81
CA GLU A 122 40.17 6.19 16.83
C GLU A 122 41.06 4.94 16.93
N LYS A 123 42.14 4.86 16.15
CA LYS A 123 43.13 3.77 16.18
C LYS A 123 42.51 2.38 16.01
N ILE A 124 41.63 2.25 14.98
CA ILE A 124 41.06 0.97 14.62
C ILE A 124 42.07 0.16 13.81
N PHE A 125 42.44 -1.02 14.30
CA PHE A 125 43.43 -1.90 13.66
C PHE A 125 42.78 -3.08 12.92
N ILE A 126 41.57 -3.48 13.29
CA ILE A 126 40.83 -4.56 12.62
C ILE A 126 39.48 -4.00 12.15
N LEU A 127 39.35 -3.81 10.84
CA LEU A 127 38.18 -3.21 10.22
C LEU A 127 37.49 -4.20 9.26
N LEU A 128 36.17 -4.34 9.37
CA LEU A 128 35.35 -5.03 8.36
C LEU A 128 34.59 -3.99 7.50
N ALA A 129 34.99 -3.83 6.26
CA ALA A 129 34.36 -2.93 5.30
C ALA A 129 33.23 -3.65 4.52
N LEU A 130 31.99 -3.23 4.75
CA LEU A 130 30.78 -3.73 4.09
C LEU A 130 30.30 -2.75 3.00
N THR A 131 31.26 -2.13 2.30
CA THR A 131 31.03 -1.02 1.36
C THR A 131 31.09 -1.43 -0.11
N GLY A 132 31.45 -2.69 -0.38
CA GLY A 132 31.52 -3.30 -1.72
C GLY A 132 32.84 -3.04 -2.44
N VAL A 133 33.09 -3.81 -3.53
CA VAL A 133 34.38 -3.88 -4.23
C VAL A 133 34.86 -2.55 -4.81
N GLN A 134 33.96 -1.67 -5.25
CA GLN A 134 34.31 -0.38 -5.85
C GLN A 134 35.02 0.57 -4.87
N THR A 135 34.98 0.28 -3.58
CA THR A 135 35.52 1.16 -2.53
C THR A 135 36.86 0.72 -2.01
N ILE A 136 37.35 -0.46 -2.42
CA ILE A 136 38.65 -0.99 -1.98
C ILE A 136 39.77 0.02 -2.27
N GLY A 137 39.81 0.57 -3.49
CA GLY A 137 40.81 1.57 -3.87
C GLY A 137 40.70 2.86 -3.07
N LYS A 138 39.48 3.32 -2.77
CA LYS A 138 39.24 4.52 -1.95
C LYS A 138 39.73 4.35 -0.51
N LEU A 139 39.65 3.14 0.04
CA LEU A 139 40.03 2.80 1.40
C LEU A 139 41.49 2.30 1.51
N LYS A 140 42.30 2.51 0.45
CA LYS A 140 43.72 2.12 0.42
C LYS A 140 44.52 2.62 1.62
N PRO A 141 44.37 3.88 2.10
CA PRO A 141 45.08 4.36 3.26
C PRO A 141 44.82 3.58 4.55
N LEU A 142 43.64 2.90 4.67
CA LEU A 142 43.33 2.05 5.81
C LEU A 142 43.97 0.68 5.68
N TRP A 143 43.72 -0.04 4.60
CA TRP A 143 44.14 -1.44 4.47
C TRP A 143 45.66 -1.61 4.23
N GLN A 144 46.38 -0.55 3.92
CA GLN A 144 47.83 -0.58 3.87
C GLN A 144 48.46 -0.50 5.29
N ASN A 145 47.75 0.02 6.29
CA ASN A 145 48.26 0.31 7.63
C ASN A 145 47.53 -0.48 8.74
N ALA A 146 46.46 -1.17 8.42
CA ALA A 146 45.61 -1.93 9.35
C ALA A 146 45.10 -3.23 8.69
N CYS A 147 44.64 -4.18 9.52
CA CYS A 147 43.99 -5.39 9.04
C CYS A 147 42.56 -5.07 8.59
N CYS A 148 42.37 -4.96 7.31
CA CYS A 148 41.03 -4.71 6.73
C CYS A 148 40.53 -5.93 5.99
N TYR A 149 39.28 -6.27 6.26
CA TYR A 149 38.49 -7.28 5.55
C TYR A 149 37.43 -6.58 4.71
N PHE A 150 37.14 -7.10 3.51
CA PHE A 150 36.08 -6.61 2.66
C PHE A 150 35.08 -7.72 2.36
N ARG A 151 33.78 -7.45 2.56
CA ARG A 151 32.74 -8.32 2.05
C ARG A 151 32.21 -7.77 0.73
N ILE A 152 32.31 -8.57 -0.32
CA ILE A 152 31.92 -8.22 -1.69
C ILE A 152 30.95 -9.27 -2.26
N LEU A 153 30.32 -8.94 -3.38
CA LEU A 153 29.50 -9.93 -4.11
C LEU A 153 30.42 -11.00 -4.71
N ASP A 154 30.00 -12.26 -4.64
CA ASP A 154 30.74 -13.40 -5.22
C ASP A 154 30.57 -13.41 -6.76
N ARG A 155 31.46 -12.70 -7.43
CA ARG A 155 31.47 -12.53 -8.89
C ARG A 155 32.89 -12.44 -9.40
N ASP A 156 33.13 -12.99 -10.60
CA ASP A 156 34.45 -12.90 -11.22
C ASP A 156 34.86 -11.45 -11.50
N SER A 157 33.92 -10.59 -11.90
CA SER A 157 34.15 -9.16 -12.07
C SER A 157 34.58 -8.47 -10.77
N SER A 158 33.98 -8.84 -9.63
CA SER A 158 34.35 -8.30 -8.30
C SER A 158 35.75 -8.76 -7.89
N ARG A 159 36.07 -10.05 -8.09
CA ARG A 159 37.42 -10.59 -7.81
C ARG A 159 38.50 -9.94 -8.66
N LYS A 160 38.21 -9.79 -9.96
CA LYS A 160 39.11 -9.12 -10.90
C LYS A 160 39.39 -7.68 -10.48
N LEU A 161 38.34 -6.92 -10.18
CA LEU A 161 38.47 -5.51 -9.76
C LEU A 161 39.21 -5.37 -8.43
N ALA A 162 39.02 -6.25 -7.46
CA ALA A 162 39.77 -6.25 -6.22
C ALA A 162 41.27 -6.46 -6.44
N ARG A 163 41.65 -7.41 -7.32
CA ARG A 163 43.08 -7.66 -7.72
C ARG A 163 43.67 -6.46 -8.43
N GLU A 164 42.95 -5.83 -9.37
CA GLU A 164 43.39 -4.62 -10.07
C GLU A 164 43.64 -3.45 -9.12
N GLN A 165 42.91 -3.38 -8.02
CA GLN A 165 43.13 -2.40 -6.96
C GLN A 165 44.28 -2.79 -6.00
N GLY A 166 44.91 -3.94 -6.19
CA GLY A 166 46.04 -4.41 -5.40
C GLY A 166 45.68 -4.99 -4.05
N PHE A 167 44.43 -5.37 -3.83
CA PHE A 167 43.96 -5.92 -2.54
C PHE A 167 44.13 -7.45 -2.49
N SER A 168 44.51 -7.95 -1.30
CA SER A 168 44.76 -9.37 -1.07
C SER A 168 43.47 -10.20 -1.03
N GLU A 169 43.42 -11.26 -1.82
CA GLU A 169 42.27 -12.18 -1.86
C GLU A 169 42.01 -12.87 -0.51
N LYS A 170 43.03 -13.03 0.34
CA LYS A 170 42.94 -13.63 1.68
C LYS A 170 42.03 -12.85 2.63
N ASN A 171 41.83 -11.57 2.36
CA ASN A 171 41.01 -10.68 3.18
C ASN A 171 39.68 -10.33 2.51
N LEU A 172 39.32 -11.03 1.42
CA LEU A 172 38.04 -10.93 0.76
C LEU A 172 37.06 -12.00 1.29
N TYR A 173 35.86 -11.55 1.62
CA TYR A 173 34.73 -12.40 1.99
C TYR A 173 33.59 -12.17 1.02
N TYR A 174 32.78 -13.19 0.81
CA TYR A 174 31.72 -13.14 -0.18
C TYR A 174 30.35 -13.10 0.49
N TYR A 175 29.47 -12.26 -0.06
CA TYR A 175 28.11 -12.12 0.43
C TYR A 175 27.25 -13.29 -0.03
N THR A 176 26.60 -13.96 0.89
CA THR A 176 25.60 -15.01 0.64
C THR A 176 24.22 -14.46 1.02
N PRO A 177 23.24 -14.42 0.08
CA PRO A 177 21.89 -13.96 0.41
C PRO A 177 21.26 -14.80 1.52
N GLY A 178 20.69 -14.13 2.54
CA GLY A 178 20.03 -14.78 3.68
C GLY A 178 20.98 -15.27 4.79
N GLU A 179 22.29 -15.02 4.68
CA GLU A 179 23.24 -15.28 5.76
C GLU A 179 23.06 -14.29 6.91
N ASP A 180 23.13 -14.79 8.15
CA ASP A 180 23.13 -13.96 9.34
C ASP A 180 24.36 -13.03 9.35
N GLU A 181 24.13 -11.74 9.45
CA GLU A 181 25.17 -10.71 9.48
C GLU A 181 26.18 -10.93 10.63
N GLN A 182 25.79 -11.57 11.73
CA GLN A 182 26.65 -11.85 12.88
C GLN A 182 27.71 -12.93 12.60
N VAL A 183 27.46 -13.86 11.68
CA VAL A 183 28.38 -15.00 11.43
C VAL A 183 29.77 -14.52 11.08
N LEU A 184 29.87 -13.65 10.08
CA LEU A 184 31.14 -13.10 9.64
C LEU A 184 31.79 -12.21 10.72
N MET A 185 31.01 -11.41 11.42
CA MET A 185 31.50 -10.55 12.50
C MET A 185 32.05 -11.37 13.67
N LYS A 186 31.40 -12.47 14.05
CA LYS A 186 31.89 -13.40 15.08
C LYS A 186 33.15 -14.15 14.65
N GLN A 187 33.29 -14.44 13.34
CA GLN A 187 34.47 -15.12 12.81
C GLN A 187 35.71 -14.21 12.77
N LEU A 188 35.51 -12.93 12.39
CA LEU A 188 36.62 -11.99 12.15
C LEU A 188 37.00 -11.16 13.38
N HIS A 189 36.11 -11.05 14.36
CA HIS A 189 36.24 -10.20 15.55
C HIS A 189 36.74 -8.76 15.22
N PRO A 190 36.10 -8.03 14.30
CA PRO A 190 36.52 -6.68 13.95
C PRO A 190 36.29 -5.72 15.12
N GLU A 191 37.20 -4.76 15.29
CA GLU A 191 37.02 -3.67 16.26
C GLU A 191 35.93 -2.68 15.78
N ALA A 192 35.80 -2.56 14.47
CA ALA A 192 34.77 -1.73 13.84
C ALA A 192 34.29 -2.27 12.49
N ILE A 193 33.09 -1.87 12.13
CA ILE A 193 32.57 -2.04 10.76
C ILE A 193 32.46 -0.68 10.08
N LEU A 194 32.63 -0.67 8.75
CA LEU A 194 32.36 0.49 7.90
C LEU A 194 31.22 0.19 6.93
N LEU A 195 30.18 0.99 6.99
CA LEU A 195 28.96 0.86 6.19
C LEU A 195 28.79 2.06 5.24
N LYS A 196 27.93 1.89 4.25
CA LYS A 196 27.29 2.98 3.49
C LYS A 196 25.85 3.14 3.95
N GLU A 197 25.36 4.38 4.05
CA GLU A 197 23.93 4.66 4.27
C GLU A 197 23.13 4.16 3.06
N SER A 198 22.89 2.84 3.03
CA SER A 198 22.29 2.16 1.86
C SER A 198 20.77 1.98 1.97
N GLY A 199 20.15 2.45 3.06
CA GLY A 199 18.72 2.32 3.32
C GLY A 199 18.29 0.91 3.75
N ILE A 200 17.00 0.75 4.04
CA ILE A 200 16.43 -0.52 4.52
C ILE A 200 16.67 -1.63 3.49
N SER A 201 16.30 -1.43 2.23
CA SER A 201 16.50 -2.41 1.16
C SER A 201 17.97 -2.76 0.87
N GLY A 202 18.92 -1.98 1.40
CA GLY A 202 20.37 -2.24 1.32
C GLY A 202 20.92 -3.05 2.49
N GLY A 203 20.08 -3.53 3.41
CA GLY A 203 20.50 -4.29 4.59
C GLY A 203 21.28 -3.45 5.60
N PHE A 204 20.99 -2.14 5.67
CA PHE A 204 21.70 -1.24 6.60
C PHE A 204 21.32 -1.53 8.05
N CYS A 205 20.02 -1.68 8.32
CA CYS A 205 19.51 -1.92 9.68
C CYS A 205 20.02 -3.23 10.26
N GLU A 206 20.01 -4.30 9.46
CA GLU A 206 20.46 -5.64 9.87
C GLU A 206 21.94 -5.64 10.26
N LYS A 207 22.78 -4.95 9.49
CA LYS A 207 24.21 -4.81 9.76
C LYS A 207 24.50 -3.98 11.01
N VAL A 208 23.77 -2.89 11.20
CA VAL A 208 23.86 -2.04 12.39
C VAL A 208 23.46 -2.84 13.63
N GLU A 209 22.33 -3.53 13.58
CA GLU A 209 21.83 -4.32 14.71
C GLU A 209 22.79 -5.45 15.08
N ALA A 210 23.31 -6.18 14.08
CA ALA A 210 24.27 -7.25 14.29
C ALA A 210 25.57 -6.73 14.97
N ALA A 211 26.07 -5.59 14.54
CA ALA A 211 27.26 -4.98 15.14
C ALA A 211 27.01 -4.48 16.59
N ARG A 212 25.83 -3.88 16.84
CA ARG A 212 25.44 -3.43 18.19
C ARG A 212 25.37 -4.58 19.18
N GLN A 213 24.73 -5.70 18.79
CA GLN A 213 24.64 -6.89 19.65
C GLN A 213 25.99 -7.50 19.98
N LEU A 214 27.00 -7.30 19.14
CA LEU A 214 28.37 -7.78 19.36
C LEU A 214 29.29 -6.73 19.98
N GLY A 215 28.80 -5.52 20.28
CA GLY A 215 29.60 -4.43 20.83
C GLY A 215 30.66 -3.88 19.86
N ILE A 216 30.48 -4.06 18.55
CA ILE A 216 31.41 -3.61 17.51
C ILE A 216 31.09 -2.15 17.16
N ARG A 217 32.13 -1.29 17.08
CA ARG A 217 31.97 0.12 16.68
C ARG A 217 31.48 0.24 15.24
N ILE A 218 30.64 1.24 14.99
CA ILE A 218 29.99 1.42 13.68
C ILE A 218 30.37 2.77 13.09
N PHE A 219 30.99 2.74 11.90
CA PHE A 219 31.22 3.90 11.05
C PHE A 219 30.31 3.82 9.84
N ALA A 220 29.65 4.92 9.50
CA ALA A 220 28.76 4.97 8.34
C ALA A 220 29.06 6.19 7.46
N ILE A 221 29.13 5.96 6.14
CA ILE A 221 29.28 7.03 5.15
C ILE A 221 27.90 7.51 4.76
N CYS A 222 27.64 8.79 4.93
CA CYS A 222 26.41 9.45 4.53
C CYS A 222 26.18 9.28 3.03
N ARG A 223 24.94 9.06 2.63
CA ARG A 223 24.58 9.08 1.21
C ARG A 223 24.80 10.45 0.60
N PRO A 224 25.21 10.54 -0.66
CA PRO A 224 25.28 11.80 -1.39
C PRO A 224 23.93 12.53 -1.38
N LYS A 225 23.96 13.86 -1.39
CA LYS A 225 22.74 14.66 -1.51
C LYS A 225 22.15 14.46 -2.91
N THR A 226 20.87 14.16 -2.96
CA THR A 226 20.12 14.11 -4.23
C THR A 226 19.94 15.50 -4.78
N SER A 227 19.98 15.66 -6.09
CA SER A 227 19.74 16.94 -6.77
C SER A 227 18.35 17.50 -6.44
N ASP A 228 18.29 18.79 -6.16
CA ASP A 228 17.02 19.49 -5.89
C ASP A 228 16.14 19.62 -7.17
N LYS A 229 16.67 19.24 -8.33
CA LYS A 229 15.94 19.20 -9.61
C LYS A 229 15.17 17.89 -9.81
N PHE A 230 15.49 16.87 -9.05
CA PHE A 230 14.84 15.57 -9.14
C PHE A 230 13.54 15.54 -8.32
N ILE A 231 12.54 14.84 -8.84
CA ILE A 231 11.30 14.55 -8.12
C ILE A 231 11.54 13.31 -7.27
N CYS A 232 11.86 13.50 -5.99
CA CYS A 232 12.15 12.38 -5.10
C CYS A 232 10.86 11.70 -4.62
N VAL A 233 10.79 10.39 -4.82
CA VAL A 233 9.71 9.53 -4.32
C VAL A 233 10.29 8.24 -3.75
N ASN A 234 9.57 7.58 -2.85
CA ASN A 234 9.87 6.24 -2.40
C ASN A 234 8.63 5.35 -2.53
N GLY A 235 8.85 4.04 -2.70
CA GLY A 235 7.79 3.06 -2.82
C GLY A 235 6.98 3.11 -4.13
N GLU A 236 6.25 2.04 -4.38
CA GLU A 236 5.50 1.85 -5.62
C GLU A 236 4.40 2.89 -5.83
N HIS A 237 3.70 3.26 -4.74
CA HIS A 237 2.58 4.19 -4.81
C HIS A 237 3.05 5.62 -5.08
N GLY A 238 4.15 6.04 -4.45
CA GLY A 238 4.79 7.33 -4.72
C GLY A 238 5.23 7.44 -6.18
N LEU A 239 5.90 6.40 -6.69
CA LEU A 239 6.33 6.32 -8.07
C LEU A 239 5.15 6.40 -9.05
N ARG A 240 4.14 5.56 -8.85
CA ARG A 240 2.96 5.48 -9.70
C ARG A 240 2.23 6.83 -9.78
N ARG A 241 1.98 7.48 -8.66
CA ARG A 241 1.30 8.79 -8.62
C ARG A 241 2.05 9.88 -9.37
N ILE A 242 3.37 9.93 -9.28
CA ILE A 242 4.16 10.90 -10.06
C ILE A 242 4.14 10.57 -11.55
N ILE A 243 4.18 9.29 -11.93
CA ILE A 243 4.00 8.89 -13.34
C ILE A 243 2.61 9.30 -13.84
N GLU A 244 1.55 9.03 -13.09
CA GLU A 244 0.17 9.44 -13.43
C GLU A 244 0.04 10.97 -13.61
N LYS A 245 0.78 11.76 -12.80
CA LYS A 245 0.81 13.24 -12.89
C LYS A 245 1.50 13.72 -14.18
N HIS A 246 2.61 13.10 -14.58
CA HIS A 246 3.39 13.49 -15.74
C HIS A 246 2.92 12.83 -17.05
N LEU A 247 2.37 11.64 -16.97
CA LEU A 247 1.90 10.82 -18.08
C LEU A 247 0.51 10.22 -17.74
N PRO A 248 -0.57 11.03 -17.75
CA PRO A 248 -1.90 10.60 -17.27
C PRO A 248 -2.46 9.36 -17.96
N ASP A 249 -2.11 9.16 -19.25
CA ASP A 249 -2.57 8.02 -20.04
C ASP A 249 -1.65 6.79 -19.91
N PHE A 250 -0.61 6.82 -19.07
CA PHE A 250 0.34 5.71 -19.00
C PHE A 250 -0.31 4.47 -18.41
N PHE A 251 -0.99 4.58 -17.30
CA PHE A 251 -1.77 3.49 -16.70
C PHE A 251 -3.19 3.43 -17.26
N PRO A 252 -3.78 2.24 -17.40
CA PRO A 252 -5.16 2.11 -17.89
C PRO A 252 -6.21 2.65 -16.92
N LEU A 253 -5.88 2.67 -15.62
CA LEU A 253 -6.71 3.20 -14.55
C LEU A 253 -5.84 3.98 -13.56
N ARG A 254 -6.33 5.14 -13.15
CA ARG A 254 -5.64 6.03 -12.22
C ARG A 254 -5.91 5.61 -10.76
N SER A 255 -4.86 5.57 -9.95
CA SER A 255 -4.97 5.32 -8.51
C SER A 255 -5.52 6.54 -7.76
N GLY A 256 -6.12 6.31 -6.59
CA GLY A 256 -6.70 7.34 -5.74
C GLY A 256 -6.17 7.32 -4.31
N LEU A 257 -6.71 8.22 -3.48
CA LEU A 257 -6.39 8.34 -2.06
C LEU A 257 -7.52 7.79 -1.20
N THR A 258 -7.18 7.09 -0.13
CA THR A 258 -8.18 6.71 0.87
C THR A 258 -8.61 7.92 1.70
N THR A 259 -9.77 7.83 2.34
CA THR A 259 -10.25 8.87 3.27
C THR A 259 -9.25 9.10 4.41
N GLY A 260 -8.60 8.00 4.90
CA GLY A 260 -7.57 8.07 5.93
C GLY A 260 -6.34 8.89 5.49
N THR A 261 -5.88 8.72 4.26
CA THR A 261 -4.75 9.50 3.70
C THR A 261 -5.11 10.96 3.54
N CYS A 262 -6.34 11.26 3.08
CA CYS A 262 -6.81 12.64 3.00
C CYS A 262 -6.89 13.29 4.38
N ALA A 263 -7.36 12.55 5.40
CA ALA A 263 -7.42 13.02 6.78
C ALA A 263 -6.01 13.27 7.36
N ALA A 264 -5.05 12.38 7.10
CA ALA A 264 -3.67 12.57 7.52
C ALA A 264 -3.02 13.80 6.86
N ALA A 265 -3.24 14.02 5.57
CA ALA A 265 -2.73 15.19 4.86
C ALA A 265 -3.35 16.49 5.38
N ALA A 266 -4.67 16.50 5.61
CA ALA A 266 -5.35 17.65 6.19
C ALA A 266 -4.83 17.95 7.61
N ALA A 267 -4.64 16.92 8.45
CA ALA A 267 -4.08 17.09 9.79
C ALA A 267 -2.65 17.64 9.78
N VAL A 268 -1.80 17.13 8.88
CA VAL A 268 -0.43 17.66 8.68
C VAL A 268 -0.46 19.13 8.25
N ALA A 269 -1.31 19.47 7.29
CA ALA A 269 -1.42 20.85 6.80
C ALA A 269 -1.93 21.79 7.90
N ALA A 270 -2.94 21.38 8.68
CA ALA A 270 -3.42 22.13 9.83
C ALA A 270 -2.33 22.31 10.89
N THR A 271 -1.54 21.25 11.18
CA THR A 271 -0.38 21.33 12.08
C THR A 271 0.64 22.36 11.58
N TRP A 272 0.93 22.33 10.27
CA TRP A 272 1.81 23.30 9.65
C TRP A 272 1.28 24.73 9.82
N ASP A 273 -0.01 24.94 9.60
CA ASP A 273 -0.65 26.26 9.68
C ASP A 273 -0.58 26.85 11.12
N VAL A 274 -0.69 26.02 12.16
CA VAL A 274 -0.55 26.44 13.56
C VAL A 274 0.87 26.91 13.90
N PHE A 275 1.88 26.15 13.47
CA PHE A 275 3.26 26.36 13.95
C PHE A 275 4.13 27.18 13.00
N ASN A 276 3.69 27.42 11.77
CA ASN A 276 4.53 28.02 10.73
C ASN A 276 4.22 29.51 10.50
N ILE A 277 4.27 30.29 11.56
CA ILE A 277 3.94 31.72 11.58
C ILE A 277 4.89 32.57 10.72
N TYR A 278 6.11 32.08 10.48
CA TYR A 278 7.19 32.85 9.86
C TYR A 278 7.41 32.57 8.37
N PHE A 279 6.80 31.54 7.80
CA PHE A 279 7.01 31.20 6.40
C PHE A 279 6.07 31.95 5.47
N LYS A 280 6.65 32.62 4.47
CA LYS A 280 5.92 33.48 3.53
C LYS A 280 4.98 32.75 2.57
N LYS A 281 5.12 31.42 2.38
CA LYS A 281 4.31 30.65 1.43
C LYS A 281 3.99 29.26 1.95
N ARG A 282 2.70 28.98 2.07
CA ARG A 282 2.16 27.67 2.42
C ARG A 282 2.38 26.68 1.26
N PRO A 283 2.85 25.46 1.51
CA PRO A 283 2.87 24.41 0.50
C PRO A 283 1.46 24.09 0.00
N THR A 284 1.36 23.73 -1.28
CA THR A 284 0.10 23.25 -1.90
C THR A 284 -0.06 21.75 -1.82
N GLU A 285 1.03 21.03 -1.54
CA GLU A 285 1.06 19.58 -1.34
C GLU A 285 1.84 19.29 -0.06
N PHE A 286 1.38 18.32 0.70
CA PHE A 286 2.05 17.89 1.93
C PHE A 286 2.45 16.42 1.86
N PRO A 287 3.65 16.04 2.35
CA PRO A 287 4.07 14.66 2.41
C PRO A 287 3.29 13.90 3.48
N VAL A 288 2.81 12.73 3.12
CA VAL A 288 2.14 11.78 4.01
C VAL A 288 2.87 10.46 3.95
N VAL A 289 3.29 9.96 5.10
CA VAL A 289 3.85 8.62 5.27
C VAL A 289 2.71 7.62 5.37
N LEU A 290 2.62 6.72 4.43
CA LEU A 290 1.63 5.64 4.38
C LEU A 290 1.93 4.54 5.42
N PRO A 291 0.98 3.63 5.69
CA PRO A 291 1.19 2.53 6.65
C PRO A 291 2.40 1.65 6.34
N ASN A 292 2.71 1.43 5.06
CA ASN A 292 3.88 0.65 4.62
C ASN A 292 5.22 1.43 4.69
N GLY A 293 5.22 2.69 5.15
CA GLY A 293 6.40 3.55 5.26
C GLY A 293 6.71 4.38 4.00
N GLU A 294 5.99 4.20 2.91
CA GLU A 294 6.11 5.05 1.73
C GLU A 294 5.64 6.47 2.01
N THR A 295 6.22 7.45 1.32
CA THR A 295 5.81 8.85 1.41
C THR A 295 5.24 9.32 0.09
N ILE A 296 4.05 9.88 0.12
CA ILE A 296 3.39 10.48 -1.06
C ILE A 296 3.10 11.96 -0.80
N GLN A 297 3.06 12.75 -1.89
CA GLN A 297 2.61 14.14 -1.83
C GLN A 297 1.09 14.18 -2.04
N VAL A 298 0.40 14.87 -1.15
CA VAL A 298 -1.07 15.00 -1.19
C VAL A 298 -1.44 16.48 -1.35
N PRO A 299 -2.19 16.85 -2.40
CA PRO A 299 -2.69 18.20 -2.57
C PRO A 299 -3.64 18.60 -1.43
N VAL A 300 -3.47 19.81 -0.94
CA VAL A 300 -4.31 20.40 0.10
C VAL A 300 -4.88 21.71 -0.43
N GLU A 301 -6.16 21.96 -0.16
CA GLU A 301 -6.85 23.17 -0.58
C GLU A 301 -6.09 24.44 -0.14
N PRO A 302 -5.99 25.45 -1.02
CA PRO A 302 -5.41 26.72 -0.63
C PRO A 302 -6.21 27.34 0.52
N GLN A 303 -5.52 27.76 1.57
CA GLN A 303 -6.12 28.47 2.68
C GLN A 303 -5.50 29.87 2.78
N ARG A 304 -6.29 30.87 3.13
CA ARG A 304 -5.76 32.19 3.45
C ARG A 304 -4.94 32.07 4.73
N HIS A 305 -3.78 32.71 4.76
CA HIS A 305 -3.00 32.85 5.98
C HIS A 305 -3.88 33.48 7.07
N ILE A 306 -4.07 32.74 8.15
CA ILE A 306 -4.79 33.24 9.33
C ILE A 306 -3.75 33.95 10.18
N PRO A 307 -3.87 35.28 10.40
CA PRO A 307 -2.97 35.98 11.30
C PRO A 307 -3.05 35.39 12.70
N HIS A 308 -1.94 35.37 13.40
CA HIS A 308 -1.86 34.80 14.76
C HIS A 308 -2.79 35.52 15.75
N SER A 309 -3.08 36.81 15.51
CA SER A 309 -4.09 37.56 16.28
C SER A 309 -5.48 36.94 16.21
N ASP A 310 -5.86 36.38 15.08
CA ASP A 310 -7.20 35.82 14.85
C ASP A 310 -7.33 34.40 15.46
N LEU A 311 -6.21 33.72 15.72
CA LEU A 311 -6.16 32.43 16.42
C LEU A 311 -6.37 32.54 17.93
N LEU A 312 -6.19 33.74 18.50
CA LEU A 312 -6.25 34.02 19.95
C LEU A 312 -7.63 34.50 20.44
N GLU A 313 -8.56 34.80 19.54
CA GLU A 313 -9.84 35.48 19.93
C GLU A 313 -10.92 34.56 20.52
N ASN A 314 -10.76 33.24 20.50
CA ASN A 314 -11.80 32.33 21.00
C ASN A 314 -11.86 32.19 22.53
N GLY A 315 -11.16 33.01 23.31
CA GLY A 315 -11.34 33.13 24.76
C GLY A 315 -10.96 31.94 25.65
N ASP A 316 -10.84 30.73 25.06
CA ASP A 316 -10.63 29.47 25.79
C ASP A 316 -9.15 29.05 25.92
N GLY A 317 -8.22 29.89 25.45
CA GLY A 317 -6.78 29.59 25.51
C GLY A 317 -6.34 28.43 24.60
N MET A 318 -7.02 28.22 23.48
CA MET A 318 -6.68 27.21 22.47
C MET A 318 -6.32 27.85 21.13
N PHE A 319 -5.27 27.34 20.49
CA PHE A 319 -4.99 27.62 19.08
C PHE A 319 -5.74 26.63 18.20
N GLU A 320 -6.63 27.11 17.36
CA GLU A 320 -7.38 26.28 16.43
C GLU A 320 -7.13 26.68 14.99
N THR A 321 -6.95 25.69 14.13
CA THR A 321 -6.95 25.88 12.68
C THR A 321 -7.45 24.62 11.99
N SER A 322 -7.85 24.77 10.73
CA SER A 322 -8.32 23.65 9.94
C SER A 322 -7.68 23.65 8.56
N ALA A 323 -7.54 22.47 7.96
CA ALA A 323 -7.15 22.34 6.57
C ALA A 323 -8.05 21.32 5.87
N THR A 324 -8.18 21.45 4.55
CA THR A 324 -9.10 20.66 3.74
C THR A 324 -8.37 19.96 2.62
N VAL A 325 -8.68 18.68 2.42
CA VAL A 325 -8.29 17.89 1.25
C VAL A 325 -9.54 17.49 0.49
N ILE A 326 -9.56 17.70 -0.82
CA ILE A 326 -10.58 17.11 -1.69
C ILE A 326 -10.17 15.68 -2.00
N LYS A 327 -11.01 14.72 -1.64
CA LYS A 327 -10.72 13.33 -1.91
C LYS A 327 -10.73 13.04 -3.40
N ASP A 328 -9.62 12.54 -3.92
CA ASP A 328 -9.48 12.00 -5.27
C ASP A 328 -9.35 10.48 -5.17
N ALA A 329 -10.41 9.76 -5.51
CA ALA A 329 -10.42 8.30 -5.51
C ALA A 329 -9.86 7.68 -6.81
N GLY A 330 -9.30 8.49 -7.70
CA GLY A 330 -8.84 8.03 -9.01
C GLY A 330 -10.01 7.61 -9.89
N ASP A 331 -9.87 6.49 -10.58
CA ASP A 331 -10.91 5.93 -11.45
C ASP A 331 -11.78 4.88 -10.72
N ASP A 332 -11.64 4.78 -9.39
CA ASP A 332 -12.52 3.92 -8.60
C ASP A 332 -13.92 4.54 -8.47
N PRO A 333 -15.01 3.76 -8.59
CA PRO A 333 -16.38 4.24 -8.43
C PRO A 333 -16.74 4.51 -6.95
N ASP A 334 -15.82 5.05 -6.17
CA ASP A 334 -15.99 5.38 -4.77
C ASP A 334 -16.97 6.57 -4.61
N ILE A 335 -18.07 6.33 -3.88
CA ILE A 335 -19.10 7.33 -3.63
C ILE A 335 -18.60 8.56 -2.87
N THR A 336 -17.46 8.43 -2.17
CA THR A 336 -16.82 9.52 -1.42
C THR A 336 -15.84 10.34 -2.27
N ASN A 337 -15.71 10.04 -3.57
CA ASN A 337 -14.88 10.82 -4.48
C ASN A 337 -15.37 12.27 -4.57
N GLY A 338 -14.46 13.22 -4.51
CA GLY A 338 -14.75 14.67 -4.54
C GLY A 338 -15.24 15.26 -3.21
N MET A 339 -15.41 14.46 -2.16
CA MET A 339 -15.79 14.99 -0.83
C MET A 339 -14.64 15.75 -0.18
N LYS A 340 -15.01 16.73 0.63
CA LYS A 340 -14.08 17.46 1.50
C LYS A 340 -13.76 16.59 2.73
N VAL A 341 -12.49 16.41 3.00
CA VAL A 341 -11.99 15.84 4.26
C VAL A 341 -11.28 16.96 5.00
N VAL A 342 -11.86 17.36 6.11
CA VAL A 342 -11.40 18.50 6.91
C VAL A 342 -10.77 17.96 8.18
N ALA A 343 -9.57 18.43 8.51
CA ALA A 343 -8.98 18.23 9.83
C ALA A 343 -8.91 19.58 10.55
N ASN A 344 -9.53 19.64 11.71
CA ASN A 344 -9.36 20.72 12.67
C ASN A 344 -8.35 20.27 13.72
N ILE A 345 -7.34 21.11 13.97
CA ILE A 345 -6.37 20.90 15.04
C ILE A 345 -6.57 21.96 16.11
N ALA A 346 -6.67 21.53 17.37
CA ALA A 346 -6.78 22.39 18.53
C ALA A 346 -5.65 22.07 19.51
N ILE A 347 -4.88 23.09 19.89
CA ILE A 347 -3.73 22.98 20.79
C ILE A 347 -3.92 23.93 21.97
N PRO A 348 -3.96 23.42 23.21
CA PRO A 348 -4.09 24.28 24.40
C PRO A 348 -2.86 25.18 24.58
N PHE A 349 -3.10 26.45 24.89
CA PHE A 349 -2.05 27.47 25.03
C PHE A 349 -1.42 27.51 26.44
N ARG A 350 -2.00 26.88 27.44
CA ARG A 350 -1.49 26.95 28.81
C ARG A 350 -0.23 26.10 29.01
N ILE A 351 0.89 26.79 29.19
CA ILE A 351 2.23 26.24 29.45
C ILE A 351 2.40 25.87 30.95
N ASP A 352 1.52 26.30 31.85
CA ASP A 352 1.76 26.34 33.28
C ASP A 352 1.04 25.28 34.14
N ASP A 353 0.24 24.40 33.55
CA ASP A 353 -0.37 23.32 34.34
C ASP A 353 0.58 22.12 34.48
N PRO A 354 0.84 21.66 35.72
CA PRO A 354 1.69 20.48 35.93
C PRO A 354 1.05 19.24 35.29
N LEU A 355 1.87 18.44 34.63
CA LEU A 355 1.48 17.14 34.06
C LEU A 355 0.80 16.28 35.11
N PRO A 356 -0.26 15.51 34.75
CA PRO A 356 -0.66 14.35 35.52
C PRO A 356 0.55 13.41 35.68
N GLU A 357 0.79 12.93 36.91
CA GLU A 357 1.98 12.12 37.26
C GLU A 357 2.14 10.85 36.42
N ASP A 358 1.08 10.39 35.72
CA ASP A 358 1.05 9.19 34.89
C ASP A 358 1.20 9.44 33.37
N THR A 359 1.48 10.67 32.92
CA THR A 359 1.62 10.94 31.49
C THR A 359 3.02 10.45 31.02
N PRO A 360 3.08 9.52 30.04
CA PRO A 360 4.37 9.12 29.46
C PRO A 360 5.09 10.35 28.91
N GLN A 361 6.22 10.72 29.51
CA GLN A 361 7.00 11.91 29.12
C GLN A 361 7.70 11.77 27.74
N ASP A 362 7.58 10.58 27.11
CA ASP A 362 8.38 10.24 25.94
C ASP A 362 7.70 10.51 24.59
N ASP A 363 6.40 10.90 24.54
CA ASP A 363 5.70 11.12 23.27
C ASP A 363 4.72 12.30 23.31
N TYR A 364 4.25 12.75 22.11
CA TYR A 364 3.17 13.72 21.98
C TYR A 364 1.83 13.07 22.30
N ASN A 365 1.02 13.72 23.14
CA ASN A 365 -0.35 13.27 23.41
C ASN A 365 -1.29 13.73 22.26
N ILE A 366 -1.48 12.89 21.24
CA ILE A 366 -2.34 13.21 20.08
C ILE A 366 -3.63 12.40 20.16
N ILE A 367 -4.75 13.11 20.24
CA ILE A 367 -6.10 12.54 20.28
C ILE A 367 -6.79 12.80 18.94
N VAL A 368 -7.30 11.74 18.28
CA VAL A 368 -8.02 11.85 17.02
C VAL A 368 -9.49 11.51 17.24
N CYS A 369 -10.37 12.44 16.90
CA CYS A 369 -11.83 12.34 17.04
C CYS A 369 -12.52 12.52 15.69
N GLY A 370 -13.77 12.01 15.58
CA GLY A 370 -14.66 12.33 14.46
C GLY A 370 -15.51 13.55 14.80
N GLY A 371 -15.70 14.39 13.79
CA GLY A 371 -16.60 15.54 13.81
C GLY A 371 -17.79 15.36 12.87
N GLU A 372 -18.29 16.46 12.30
CA GLU A 372 -19.41 16.48 11.36
C GLU A 372 -19.22 15.45 10.22
N GLY A 373 -20.25 14.65 9.97
CA GLY A 373 -20.28 13.69 8.86
C GLY A 373 -19.35 12.47 8.99
N VAL A 374 -18.66 12.33 10.12
CA VAL A 374 -17.98 11.08 10.52
C VAL A 374 -18.94 10.27 11.38
N GLY A 375 -19.14 9.01 11.01
CA GLY A 375 -20.10 8.14 11.69
C GLY A 375 -19.64 7.70 13.08
N VAL A 376 -20.61 7.23 13.87
CA VAL A 376 -20.41 6.65 15.20
C VAL A 376 -20.69 5.16 15.15
N VAL A 377 -19.90 4.37 15.84
CA VAL A 377 -20.03 2.91 15.92
C VAL A 377 -21.17 2.55 16.88
N THR A 378 -22.22 1.91 16.36
CA THR A 378 -23.42 1.50 17.14
C THR A 378 -23.56 -0.01 17.30
N MET A 379 -22.76 -0.81 16.56
CA MET A 379 -22.79 -2.27 16.61
C MET A 379 -21.38 -2.86 16.79
N PRO A 380 -21.26 -4.02 17.46
CA PRO A 380 -19.98 -4.72 17.59
C PRO A 380 -19.55 -5.40 16.27
N GLY A 381 -18.26 -5.75 16.16
CA GLY A 381 -17.71 -6.53 15.05
C GLY A 381 -16.77 -5.76 14.14
N LEU A 382 -16.64 -4.45 14.29
CA LEU A 382 -15.72 -3.62 13.51
C LEU A 382 -14.30 -3.53 14.11
N GLY A 383 -14.09 -4.07 15.32
CA GLY A 383 -12.85 -3.88 16.08
C GLY A 383 -12.72 -2.49 16.70
N LEU A 384 -13.80 -1.71 16.72
CA LEU A 384 -13.88 -0.37 17.32
C LEU A 384 -14.81 -0.39 18.51
N GLU A 385 -14.60 0.51 19.46
CA GLU A 385 -15.45 0.65 20.64
C GLU A 385 -16.83 1.21 20.28
N LEU A 386 -17.87 0.70 20.92
CA LEU A 386 -19.23 1.22 20.78
C LEU A 386 -19.30 2.68 21.26
N GLY A 387 -19.94 3.53 20.49
CA GLY A 387 -20.03 4.98 20.74
C GLY A 387 -18.80 5.77 20.27
N SER A 388 -17.73 5.11 19.83
CA SER A 388 -16.58 5.82 19.28
C SER A 388 -16.81 6.28 17.85
N SER A 389 -16.03 7.27 17.41
CA SER A 389 -16.00 7.70 16.01
C SER A 389 -15.53 6.56 15.11
N ALA A 390 -16.19 6.37 13.96
CA ALA A 390 -15.86 5.34 12.98
C ALA A 390 -14.55 5.67 12.21
N ILE A 391 -13.46 5.78 12.95
CA ILE A 391 -12.09 5.97 12.44
C ILE A 391 -11.29 4.71 12.76
N ASN A 392 -10.98 3.91 11.76
CA ASN A 392 -10.24 2.66 11.94
C ASN A 392 -8.83 2.91 12.48
N ASP A 393 -8.22 1.89 13.10
CA ASP A 393 -6.91 2.02 13.75
C ASP A 393 -5.82 2.47 12.77
N THR A 394 -5.74 1.86 11.57
CA THR A 394 -4.71 2.23 10.57
C THR A 394 -4.77 3.72 10.19
N PRO A 395 -5.92 4.31 9.78
CA PRO A 395 -6.04 5.75 9.60
C PRO A 395 -5.70 6.57 10.84
N ARG A 396 -6.16 6.14 12.02
CA ARG A 396 -5.89 6.82 13.30
C ARG A 396 -4.39 6.91 13.59
N GLU A 397 -3.69 5.79 13.48
CA GLU A 397 -2.25 5.74 13.67
C GLU A 397 -1.48 6.48 12.56
N MET A 398 -1.96 6.43 11.31
CA MET A 398 -1.39 7.20 10.22
C MET A 398 -1.48 8.70 10.47
N ILE A 399 -2.62 9.21 10.95
CA ILE A 399 -2.80 10.62 11.30
C ILE A 399 -1.82 10.99 12.42
N LYS A 400 -1.81 10.25 13.53
CA LYS A 400 -0.91 10.50 14.67
C LYS A 400 0.56 10.52 14.25
N LYS A 401 0.99 9.47 13.53
CA LYS A 401 2.38 9.34 13.05
C LYS A 401 2.80 10.52 12.19
N ASN A 402 1.96 10.93 11.25
CA ASN A 402 2.30 12.03 10.34
C ASN A 402 2.33 13.38 11.05
N VAL A 403 1.40 13.65 11.95
CA VAL A 403 1.42 14.86 12.78
C VAL A 403 2.66 14.88 13.68
N LYS A 404 2.98 13.76 14.35
CA LYS A 404 4.18 13.63 15.17
C LYS A 404 5.46 13.94 14.38
N LEU A 405 5.62 13.36 13.18
CA LEU A 405 6.77 13.63 12.30
C LEU A 405 6.91 15.12 11.97
N TRP A 406 5.80 15.83 11.80
CA TRP A 406 5.82 17.27 11.54
C TRP A 406 6.15 18.08 12.79
N LEU A 407 5.62 17.74 13.96
CA LEU A 407 5.99 18.39 15.24
C LEU A 407 7.48 18.24 15.52
N GLU A 408 8.05 17.04 15.33
CA GLU A 408 9.48 16.80 15.44
C GLU A 408 10.30 17.64 14.44
N ARG A 409 9.86 17.70 13.19
CA ARG A 409 10.51 18.50 12.13
C ARG A 409 10.50 19.99 12.41
N LEU A 410 9.44 20.48 13.04
CA LEU A 410 9.30 21.87 13.44
C LEU A 410 9.97 22.15 14.80
N HIS A 411 10.64 21.16 15.39
CA HIS A 411 11.29 21.25 16.71
C HIS A 411 10.33 21.70 17.82
N ILE A 412 9.06 21.33 17.73
CA ILE A 412 8.07 21.64 18.76
C ILE A 412 8.36 20.77 19.98
N ALA A 413 8.45 21.40 21.15
CA ALA A 413 8.62 20.68 22.40
C ALA A 413 7.40 19.77 22.67
N LYS A 414 7.65 18.61 23.26
CA LYS A 414 6.59 17.74 23.76
C LYS A 414 5.82 18.48 24.85
N GLN A 415 4.51 18.52 24.73
CA GLN A 415 3.65 19.24 25.66
C GLN A 415 2.74 18.26 26.42
N PRO A 416 2.44 18.55 27.69
CA PRO A 416 1.56 17.73 28.51
C PRO A 416 0.13 17.72 28.00
N ASN A 417 -0.31 18.83 27.42
CA ASN A 417 -1.68 19.00 26.97
C ASN A 417 -1.93 18.24 25.67
N PRO A 418 -3.10 17.58 25.52
CA PRO A 418 -3.41 16.83 24.31
C PRO A 418 -3.56 17.75 23.11
N ILE A 419 -3.00 17.33 21.96
CA ILE A 419 -3.27 17.90 20.65
C ILE A 419 -4.53 17.22 20.13
N LEU A 420 -5.61 17.97 20.02
CA LEU A 420 -6.89 17.44 19.53
C LEU A 420 -6.97 17.57 18.01
N ILE A 421 -7.26 16.48 17.33
CA ILE A 421 -7.45 16.45 15.88
C ILE A 421 -8.86 15.94 15.60
N THR A 422 -9.73 16.81 15.10
CA THR A 422 -11.10 16.47 14.72
C THR A 422 -11.21 16.34 13.21
N ILE A 423 -11.57 15.14 12.75
CA ILE A 423 -11.76 14.87 11.31
C ILE A 423 -13.24 15.00 10.97
N SER A 424 -13.57 15.86 10.01
CA SER A 424 -14.93 16.09 9.52
C SER A 424 -15.05 15.83 8.03
N ILE A 425 -16.23 15.37 7.62
CA ILE A 425 -16.61 15.16 6.21
C ILE A 425 -17.95 15.86 5.97
N PRO A 426 -17.96 17.16 5.70
CA PRO A 426 -19.20 17.91 5.48
C PRO A 426 -20.10 17.21 4.43
N GLY A 427 -21.36 16.97 4.77
CA GLY A 427 -22.30 16.21 3.95
C GLY A 427 -22.14 14.68 4.01
N GLY A 428 -21.25 14.16 4.87
CA GLY A 428 -20.98 12.74 5.04
C GLY A 428 -22.19 11.93 5.51
N GLU A 429 -23.09 12.52 6.30
CA GLU A 429 -24.30 11.87 6.77
C GLU A 429 -25.22 11.44 5.62
N GLU A 430 -25.45 12.32 4.64
CA GLU A 430 -26.30 12.01 3.50
C GLU A 430 -25.67 10.95 2.57
N ILE A 431 -24.36 11.03 2.37
CA ILE A 431 -23.63 10.03 1.58
C ILE A 431 -23.62 8.66 2.26
N ALA A 432 -23.48 8.63 3.60
CA ALA A 432 -23.46 7.38 4.37
C ALA A 432 -24.71 6.52 4.15
N LYS A 433 -25.88 7.13 3.95
CA LYS A 433 -27.15 6.42 3.65
C LYS A 433 -27.09 5.58 2.39
N ARG A 434 -26.17 5.89 1.48
CA ARG A 434 -25.95 5.20 0.18
C ARG A 434 -24.79 4.21 0.23
N THR A 435 -24.16 4.03 1.40
CA THR A 435 -23.05 3.10 1.63
C THR A 435 -23.50 1.86 2.41
N PHE A 436 -22.57 0.97 2.71
CA PHE A 436 -22.81 -0.16 3.62
C PHE A 436 -22.73 0.23 5.11
N ASN A 437 -22.34 1.47 5.45
CA ASN A 437 -22.15 1.92 6.83
C ASN A 437 -23.33 1.60 7.75
N PRO A 438 -24.60 1.88 7.39
CA PRO A 438 -25.73 1.56 8.28
C PRO A 438 -25.85 0.07 8.59
N ARG A 439 -25.49 -0.81 7.65
CA ARG A 439 -25.50 -2.28 7.89
C ARG A 439 -24.37 -2.72 8.80
N LEU A 440 -23.27 -1.98 8.81
CA LEU A 440 -22.12 -2.24 9.65
C LEU A 440 -22.25 -1.61 11.04
N GLY A 441 -23.39 -0.95 11.35
CA GLY A 441 -23.59 -0.25 12.59
C GLY A 441 -22.76 1.02 12.69
N ILE A 442 -22.61 1.73 11.58
CA ILE A 442 -22.00 3.06 11.53
C ILE A 442 -23.10 4.04 11.18
N GLU A 443 -23.46 4.91 12.12
CA GLU A 443 -24.55 5.86 11.99
C GLU A 443 -24.06 7.30 12.00
N GLY A 444 -24.80 8.21 11.38
CA GLY A 444 -24.54 9.66 11.38
C GLY A 444 -23.42 10.12 10.44
N GLY A 445 -22.76 9.22 9.69
CA GLY A 445 -21.72 9.64 8.78
C GLY A 445 -20.92 8.53 8.09
N ILE A 446 -19.84 8.96 7.46
CA ILE A 446 -18.87 8.09 6.75
C ILE A 446 -17.85 7.52 7.73
N SER A 447 -17.39 6.30 7.48
CA SER A 447 -16.21 5.74 8.16
C SER A 447 -14.90 6.23 7.52
N ILE A 448 -13.92 6.54 8.36
CA ILE A 448 -12.56 6.84 7.91
C ILE A 448 -11.78 5.53 7.83
N ILE A 449 -11.56 5.05 6.62
CA ILE A 449 -10.93 3.76 6.32
C ILE A 449 -9.70 3.93 5.43
N GLY A 450 -8.92 2.87 5.29
CA GLY A 450 -7.76 2.78 4.39
C GLY A 450 -6.61 2.03 5.03
N THR A 451 -6.42 0.76 4.66
CA THR A 451 -5.34 -0.09 5.18
C THR A 451 -3.99 0.20 4.51
N SER A 452 -4.00 0.50 3.21
CA SER A 452 -2.79 0.85 2.45
C SER A 452 -2.56 2.36 2.29
N GLY A 453 -3.61 3.17 2.45
CA GLY A 453 -3.61 4.60 2.16
C GLY A 453 -3.91 4.95 0.69
N ILE A 454 -3.91 3.99 -0.22
CA ILE A 454 -4.16 4.16 -1.65
C ILE A 454 -5.41 3.37 -2.07
N VAL A 455 -6.18 3.95 -2.97
CA VAL A 455 -7.30 3.30 -3.64
C VAL A 455 -6.80 2.75 -4.98
N LYS A 456 -6.81 1.42 -5.13
CA LYS A 456 -6.59 0.75 -6.42
C LYS A 456 -7.97 0.49 -7.04
N PRO A 457 -8.29 1.06 -8.22
CA PRO A 457 -9.62 0.90 -8.83
C PRO A 457 -9.98 -0.56 -9.04
N PHE A 458 -11.23 -0.90 -8.73
CA PHE A 458 -11.77 -2.26 -8.87
C PHE A 458 -10.96 -3.35 -8.14
N SER A 459 -10.38 -3.03 -6.98
CA SER A 459 -9.58 -3.97 -6.20
C SER A 459 -10.41 -5.13 -5.68
N SER A 460 -10.07 -6.35 -6.10
CA SER A 460 -10.66 -7.59 -5.58
C SER A 460 -10.38 -7.76 -4.08
N GLU A 461 -9.18 -7.41 -3.65
CA GLU A 461 -8.75 -7.47 -2.25
C GLU A 461 -9.59 -6.54 -1.36
N ALA A 462 -9.82 -5.29 -1.79
CA ALA A 462 -10.66 -4.35 -1.07
C ALA A 462 -12.11 -4.86 -0.94
N PHE A 463 -12.64 -5.48 -2.01
CA PHE A 463 -13.98 -6.07 -1.97
C PHE A 463 -14.05 -7.27 -1.01
N ILE A 464 -13.07 -8.18 -1.04
CA ILE A 464 -12.99 -9.34 -0.14
C ILE A 464 -12.87 -8.86 1.32
N ASN A 465 -12.09 -7.81 1.60
CA ASN A 465 -12.00 -7.20 2.93
C ASN A 465 -13.35 -6.61 3.39
N SER A 466 -14.15 -6.05 2.49
CA SER A 466 -15.50 -5.58 2.82
C SER A 466 -16.47 -6.72 3.15
N ILE A 467 -16.31 -7.87 2.48
CA ILE A 467 -17.04 -9.11 2.81
C ILE A 467 -16.68 -9.56 4.21
N ARG A 468 -15.38 -9.61 4.54
CA ARG A 468 -14.89 -10.00 5.87
C ARG A 468 -15.48 -9.12 6.96
N LYS A 469 -15.44 -7.81 6.82
CA LYS A 469 -16.03 -6.87 7.78
C LYS A 469 -17.54 -7.06 7.95
N SER A 470 -18.26 -7.28 6.86
CA SER A 470 -19.69 -7.59 6.90
C SER A 470 -19.98 -8.89 7.65
N MET A 471 -19.13 -9.91 7.47
CA MET A 471 -19.24 -11.21 8.14
C MET A 471 -18.94 -11.11 9.64
N GLU A 472 -17.89 -10.36 10.01
CA GLU A 472 -17.52 -10.08 11.41
C GLU A 472 -18.66 -9.39 12.17
N VAL A 473 -19.29 -8.37 11.57
CA VAL A 473 -20.46 -7.68 12.16
C VAL A 473 -21.67 -8.63 12.25
N ALA A 474 -21.96 -9.39 11.20
CA ALA A 474 -23.05 -10.35 11.20
C ALA A 474 -22.91 -11.39 12.32
N LYS A 475 -21.70 -11.90 12.56
CA LYS A 475 -21.36 -12.82 13.65
C LYS A 475 -21.47 -12.14 15.01
N ALA A 476 -20.86 -10.96 15.18
CA ALA A 476 -20.84 -10.22 16.44
C ALA A 476 -22.26 -9.82 16.92
N THR A 477 -23.17 -9.60 15.98
CA THR A 477 -24.61 -9.34 16.27
C THR A 477 -25.43 -10.63 16.49
N ARG A 478 -24.75 -11.79 16.61
CA ARG A 478 -25.33 -13.10 16.99
C ARG A 478 -26.49 -13.54 16.10
N ASN A 479 -26.38 -13.32 14.80
CA ASN A 479 -27.37 -13.79 13.85
C ASN A 479 -27.38 -15.33 13.78
N PRO A 480 -28.56 -15.98 13.85
CA PRO A 480 -28.66 -17.44 13.82
C PRO A 480 -28.24 -18.03 12.47
N ARG A 481 -28.28 -17.23 11.41
CA ARG A 481 -27.97 -17.59 10.03
C ARG A 481 -27.41 -16.39 9.29
N ILE A 482 -26.40 -16.58 8.48
CA ILE A 482 -25.87 -15.56 7.57
C ILE A 482 -26.25 -15.91 6.15
N VAL A 483 -26.84 -14.94 5.45
CA VAL A 483 -27.32 -15.09 4.08
C VAL A 483 -26.35 -14.35 3.14
N ILE A 484 -25.71 -15.07 2.24
CA ILE A 484 -24.82 -14.50 1.26
C ILE A 484 -25.49 -14.41 -0.11
N SER A 485 -25.39 -13.26 -0.78
CA SER A 485 -26.03 -12.99 -2.06
C SER A 485 -25.12 -12.19 -3.00
N SER A 486 -25.41 -12.22 -4.31
CA SER A 486 -24.55 -11.52 -5.28
C SER A 486 -24.67 -9.99 -5.26
N GLY A 487 -25.76 -9.46 -4.71
CA GLY A 487 -26.05 -8.03 -4.67
C GLY A 487 -27.53 -7.74 -4.46
N ALA A 488 -27.94 -6.49 -4.61
CA ALA A 488 -29.24 -5.96 -4.23
C ALA A 488 -30.45 -6.72 -4.82
N LYS A 489 -30.37 -7.19 -6.09
CA LYS A 489 -31.48 -7.91 -6.72
C LYS A 489 -31.74 -9.25 -6.03
N SER A 490 -30.72 -10.08 -5.88
CA SER A 490 -30.83 -11.38 -5.20
C SER A 490 -31.18 -11.22 -3.72
N GLU A 491 -30.59 -10.23 -3.06
CA GLU A 491 -30.87 -9.93 -1.66
C GLU A 491 -32.35 -9.61 -1.44
N ARG A 492 -32.95 -8.78 -2.28
CA ARG A 492 -34.38 -8.42 -2.16
C ARG A 492 -35.29 -9.65 -2.12
N PHE A 493 -35.02 -10.65 -2.94
CA PHE A 493 -35.81 -11.88 -2.97
C PHE A 493 -35.57 -12.77 -1.76
N ILE A 494 -34.33 -12.87 -1.30
CA ILE A 494 -34.00 -13.69 -0.14
C ILE A 494 -34.50 -13.04 1.16
N LYS A 495 -34.51 -11.71 1.25
CA LYS A 495 -35.12 -11.00 2.40
C LYS A 495 -36.60 -11.32 2.54
N ALA A 496 -37.31 -11.47 1.44
CA ALA A 496 -38.71 -11.90 1.48
C ALA A 496 -38.88 -13.38 1.94
N TYR A 497 -37.86 -14.20 1.71
CA TYR A 497 -37.82 -15.60 2.16
C TYR A 497 -37.42 -15.73 3.63
N TYR A 498 -36.59 -14.81 4.16
CA TYR A 498 -36.17 -14.72 5.56
C TYR A 498 -36.55 -13.35 6.15
N PRO A 499 -37.86 -13.07 6.37
CA PRO A 499 -38.32 -11.74 6.80
C PRO A 499 -37.86 -11.35 8.20
N ASP A 500 -37.57 -12.33 9.05
CA ASP A 500 -37.21 -12.11 10.46
C ASP A 500 -35.70 -11.86 10.68
N LEU A 501 -34.88 -12.03 9.64
CA LEU A 501 -33.46 -11.77 9.74
C LEU A 501 -33.18 -10.28 9.61
N PRO A 502 -32.33 -9.71 10.50
CA PRO A 502 -31.95 -8.31 10.43
C PRO A 502 -31.02 -8.03 9.24
N ALA A 503 -30.87 -6.76 8.89
CA ALA A 503 -30.10 -6.35 7.72
C ALA A 503 -28.62 -6.80 7.76
N GLN A 504 -28.05 -6.95 8.93
CA GLN A 504 -26.67 -7.38 9.17
C GLN A 504 -26.43 -8.85 8.78
N ALA A 505 -27.50 -9.66 8.82
CA ALA A 505 -27.41 -11.08 8.43
C ALA A 505 -27.19 -11.29 6.92
N PHE A 506 -27.31 -10.22 6.12
CA PHE A 506 -27.19 -10.30 4.65
C PHE A 506 -25.85 -9.73 4.19
N VAL A 507 -25.01 -10.56 3.59
CA VAL A 507 -23.66 -10.20 3.11
C VAL A 507 -23.60 -10.33 1.58
N HIS A 508 -23.00 -9.34 0.91
CA HIS A 508 -22.83 -9.37 -0.54
C HIS A 508 -21.50 -10.01 -0.92
N TYR A 509 -21.51 -11.12 -1.67
CA TYR A 509 -20.30 -11.76 -2.17
C TYR A 509 -19.84 -11.24 -3.54
N GLY A 510 -20.64 -10.44 -4.26
CA GLY A 510 -20.30 -10.00 -5.62
C GLY A 510 -20.08 -11.18 -6.57
N ASN A 511 -18.82 -11.52 -6.84
CA ASN A 511 -18.41 -12.68 -7.62
C ASN A 511 -17.60 -13.73 -6.82
N PHE A 512 -17.22 -13.40 -5.57
CA PHE A 512 -16.27 -14.12 -4.76
C PHE A 512 -16.94 -15.14 -3.82
N ILE A 513 -17.70 -16.10 -4.36
CA ILE A 513 -18.43 -17.11 -3.58
C ILE A 513 -17.47 -17.93 -2.76
N GLY A 514 -16.38 -18.43 -3.36
CA GLY A 514 -15.40 -19.26 -2.68
C GLY A 514 -14.73 -18.54 -1.52
N GLU A 515 -14.27 -17.30 -1.73
CA GLU A 515 -13.64 -16.50 -0.67
C GLU A 515 -14.62 -16.17 0.46
N THR A 516 -15.89 -15.89 0.10
CA THR A 516 -16.93 -15.62 1.11
C THR A 516 -17.20 -16.83 2.00
N LEU A 517 -17.25 -18.05 1.42
CA LEU A 517 -17.41 -19.28 2.20
C LEU A 517 -16.20 -19.60 3.08
N LYS A 518 -14.99 -19.36 2.59
CA LYS A 518 -13.77 -19.49 3.40
C LYS A 518 -13.78 -18.53 4.58
N ILE A 519 -14.14 -17.26 4.37
CA ILE A 519 -14.30 -16.27 5.43
C ILE A 519 -15.36 -16.74 6.44
N ALA A 520 -16.49 -17.27 5.98
CA ALA A 520 -17.52 -17.80 6.87
C ALA A 520 -17.00 -18.99 7.72
N ALA A 521 -16.14 -19.83 7.15
CA ALA A 521 -15.51 -20.94 7.87
C ALA A 521 -14.48 -20.44 8.90
N GLU A 522 -13.62 -19.50 8.53
CA GLU A 522 -12.67 -18.82 9.44
C GLU A 522 -13.39 -18.17 10.61
N GLU A 523 -14.51 -17.52 10.34
CA GLU A 523 -15.38 -16.90 11.34
C GLU A 523 -16.27 -17.90 12.11
N GLN A 524 -16.19 -19.20 11.79
CA GLN A 524 -16.95 -20.27 12.43
C GLN A 524 -18.49 -20.02 12.39
N VAL A 525 -19.00 -19.54 11.25
CA VAL A 525 -20.42 -19.30 11.05
C VAL A 525 -21.16 -20.65 10.97
N PRO A 526 -22.15 -20.93 11.86
CA PRO A 526 -22.79 -22.25 11.91
C PRO A 526 -23.74 -22.51 10.76
N HIS A 527 -24.44 -21.49 10.28
CA HIS A 527 -25.45 -21.64 9.20
C HIS A 527 -25.27 -20.56 8.14
N VAL A 528 -24.97 -20.98 6.93
CA VAL A 528 -24.83 -20.09 5.75
C VAL A 528 -25.88 -20.43 4.71
N THR A 529 -26.58 -19.44 4.22
CA THR A 529 -27.46 -19.59 3.04
C THR A 529 -26.84 -18.84 1.86
N LEU A 530 -26.54 -19.56 0.78
CA LEU A 530 -26.08 -19.00 -0.47
C LEU A 530 -27.28 -18.77 -1.40
N GLY A 531 -27.60 -17.51 -1.65
CA GLY A 531 -28.57 -17.13 -2.68
C GLY A 531 -27.89 -16.88 -4.02
N VAL A 532 -28.25 -17.67 -5.02
CA VAL A 532 -27.62 -17.60 -6.34
C VAL A 532 -28.67 -17.52 -7.45
N MET A 533 -28.44 -16.69 -8.47
CA MET A 533 -29.24 -16.63 -9.69
C MET A 533 -28.62 -17.49 -10.78
N MET A 534 -29.42 -17.90 -11.76
CA MET A 534 -29.07 -18.86 -12.83
C MET A 534 -27.69 -18.61 -13.43
N GLY A 535 -27.38 -17.36 -13.81
CA GLY A 535 -26.12 -17.04 -14.49
C GLY A 535 -24.85 -17.32 -13.67
N LYS A 536 -24.94 -17.29 -12.34
CA LYS A 536 -23.84 -17.69 -11.47
C LYS A 536 -23.94 -19.16 -11.04
N ALA A 537 -25.14 -19.67 -10.90
CA ALA A 537 -25.37 -21.06 -10.51
C ALA A 537 -24.76 -22.04 -11.52
N VAL A 538 -24.92 -21.83 -12.82
CA VAL A 538 -24.32 -22.69 -13.86
C VAL A 538 -22.80 -22.70 -13.84
N LYS A 539 -22.17 -21.56 -13.57
CA LYS A 539 -20.71 -21.45 -13.42
C LYS A 539 -20.22 -22.14 -12.15
N LEU A 540 -20.96 -21.95 -11.05
CA LEU A 540 -20.65 -22.54 -9.76
C LEU A 540 -20.78 -24.07 -9.79
N ALA A 541 -21.81 -24.58 -10.45
CA ALA A 541 -22.04 -26.01 -10.62
C ALA A 541 -20.93 -26.69 -11.43
N GLU A 542 -20.24 -25.97 -12.30
CA GLU A 542 -19.05 -26.42 -13.03
C GLU A 542 -17.76 -26.33 -12.17
N GLY A 543 -17.83 -25.76 -10.96
CA GLY A 543 -16.70 -25.65 -10.02
C GLY A 543 -16.05 -24.27 -10.00
N ASN A 544 -16.58 -23.27 -10.69
CA ASN A 544 -16.02 -21.93 -10.72
C ASN A 544 -16.48 -21.12 -9.50
N LEU A 545 -15.63 -21.04 -8.48
CA LEU A 545 -15.89 -20.34 -7.22
C LEU A 545 -15.77 -18.81 -7.31
N ASP A 546 -15.05 -18.29 -8.30
CA ASP A 546 -15.08 -16.90 -8.75
C ASP A 546 -15.90 -16.81 -10.05
N THR A 547 -17.11 -16.27 -9.96
CA THR A 547 -18.09 -16.27 -11.06
C THR A 547 -18.00 -15.05 -11.98
N HIS A 548 -16.87 -14.31 -11.94
CA HIS A 548 -16.68 -13.08 -12.72
C HIS A 548 -16.76 -13.35 -14.24
N SER A 549 -17.59 -12.59 -14.96
CA SER A 549 -17.88 -12.84 -16.38
C SER A 549 -16.69 -12.69 -17.33
N LYS A 550 -15.66 -11.90 -16.95
CA LYS A 550 -14.41 -11.79 -17.72
C LYS A 550 -13.46 -12.97 -17.52
N LYS A 551 -13.60 -13.73 -16.42
CA LYS A 551 -12.75 -14.88 -16.10
C LYS A 551 -13.38 -16.20 -16.53
N VAL A 552 -14.71 -16.29 -16.43
CA VAL A 552 -15.45 -17.53 -16.67
C VAL A 552 -16.60 -17.26 -17.64
N THR A 553 -16.55 -17.92 -18.77
CA THR A 553 -17.64 -17.95 -19.75
C THR A 553 -18.62 -19.08 -19.41
N MET A 554 -19.84 -18.97 -19.91
CA MET A 554 -20.86 -20.02 -19.77
C MET A 554 -20.49 -21.22 -20.63
N ASN A 555 -20.42 -22.40 -20.03
CA ASN A 555 -20.18 -23.65 -20.72
C ASN A 555 -21.51 -24.30 -21.12
N LYS A 556 -21.90 -24.18 -22.40
CA LYS A 556 -23.17 -24.69 -22.92
C LYS A 556 -23.22 -26.22 -22.94
N GLU A 557 -22.10 -26.89 -23.22
CA GLU A 557 -22.02 -28.36 -23.26
C GLU A 557 -22.31 -28.93 -21.87
N PHE A 558 -21.71 -28.36 -20.83
CA PHE A 558 -21.99 -28.74 -19.44
C PHE A 558 -23.48 -28.60 -19.10
N ILE A 559 -24.10 -27.50 -19.52
CA ILE A 559 -25.53 -27.25 -19.27
C ILE A 559 -26.41 -28.24 -20.06
N GLN A 560 -26.05 -28.56 -21.31
CA GLN A 560 -26.75 -29.59 -22.11
C GLN A 560 -26.65 -30.96 -21.46
N ASP A 561 -25.50 -31.35 -20.95
CA ASP A 561 -25.31 -32.62 -20.25
C ASP A 561 -26.16 -32.71 -18.98
N LEU A 562 -26.20 -31.63 -18.19
CA LEU A 562 -27.09 -31.56 -17.02
C LEU A 562 -28.56 -31.63 -17.41
N ALA A 563 -29.00 -30.92 -18.47
CA ALA A 563 -30.35 -30.97 -18.98
C ALA A 563 -30.75 -32.37 -19.50
N ARG A 564 -29.80 -33.06 -20.17
CA ARG A 564 -30.01 -34.45 -20.63
C ARG A 564 -30.19 -35.40 -19.44
N GLN A 565 -29.38 -35.28 -18.38
CA GLN A 565 -29.51 -36.09 -17.16
C GLN A 565 -30.85 -35.86 -16.44
N THR A 566 -31.40 -34.67 -16.56
CA THR A 566 -32.72 -34.34 -15.97
C THR A 566 -33.92 -34.73 -16.84
N GLY A 567 -33.68 -35.23 -18.06
CA GLY A 567 -34.69 -35.78 -18.94
C GLY A 567 -35.22 -34.81 -20.01
N CYS A 568 -34.47 -33.74 -20.30
CA CYS A 568 -34.84 -32.81 -21.39
C CYS A 568 -34.70 -33.46 -22.78
N SER A 569 -35.54 -33.03 -23.71
CA SER A 569 -35.55 -33.50 -25.10
C SER A 569 -34.34 -32.96 -25.89
N GLU A 570 -33.99 -33.64 -27.00
CA GLU A 570 -32.95 -33.15 -27.92
C GLU A 570 -33.25 -31.75 -28.49
N GLU A 571 -34.54 -31.41 -28.65
CA GLU A 571 -34.98 -30.07 -29.05
C GLU A 571 -34.59 -29.02 -27.99
N THR A 572 -34.85 -29.32 -26.72
CA THR A 572 -34.43 -28.48 -25.59
C THR A 572 -32.91 -28.34 -25.53
N LEU A 573 -32.15 -29.43 -25.75
CA LEU A 573 -30.68 -29.40 -25.77
C LEU A 573 -30.16 -28.54 -26.93
N ALA A 574 -30.77 -28.62 -28.09
CA ALA A 574 -30.43 -27.76 -29.23
C ALA A 574 -30.69 -26.27 -28.93
N ALA A 575 -31.81 -25.95 -28.27
CA ALA A 575 -32.14 -24.59 -27.84
C ALA A 575 -31.08 -24.05 -26.81
N ILE A 576 -30.65 -24.88 -25.85
CA ILE A 576 -29.56 -24.53 -24.92
C ILE A 576 -28.28 -24.21 -25.69
N GLY A 577 -27.95 -24.95 -26.74
CA GLY A 577 -26.79 -24.69 -27.59
C GLY A 577 -26.82 -23.31 -28.27
N GLN A 578 -28.02 -22.77 -28.54
CA GLN A 578 -28.21 -21.47 -29.20
C GLN A 578 -28.37 -20.29 -28.23
N MET A 579 -28.63 -20.51 -26.93
CA MET A 579 -28.86 -19.44 -25.97
C MET A 579 -27.63 -18.54 -25.82
N ASN A 580 -27.84 -17.26 -25.49
CA ASN A 580 -26.79 -16.30 -25.23
C ASN A 580 -26.61 -16.01 -23.75
N LEU A 581 -27.66 -16.12 -22.97
CA LEU A 581 -27.66 -15.80 -21.53
C LEU A 581 -28.24 -16.97 -20.73
N ALA A 582 -27.57 -17.35 -19.65
CA ALA A 582 -28.03 -18.47 -18.80
C ALA A 582 -29.46 -18.27 -18.23
N ARG A 583 -29.91 -17.03 -18.08
CA ARG A 583 -31.30 -16.77 -17.63
C ARG A 583 -32.37 -17.29 -18.60
N GLU A 584 -32.03 -17.50 -19.88
CA GLU A 584 -32.93 -18.07 -20.91
C GLU A 584 -33.30 -19.53 -20.57
N LEU A 585 -32.53 -20.21 -19.73
CA LEU A 585 -32.85 -21.55 -19.24
C LEU A 585 -34.22 -21.64 -18.55
N TRP A 586 -34.69 -20.55 -17.95
CA TRP A 586 -36.00 -20.51 -17.32
C TRP A 586 -37.16 -20.65 -18.32
N ASP A 587 -36.92 -20.24 -19.57
CA ASP A 587 -37.91 -20.29 -20.67
C ASP A 587 -37.67 -21.51 -21.58
N ILE A 588 -36.41 -22.00 -21.66
CA ILE A 588 -36.02 -23.11 -22.54
C ILE A 588 -36.38 -24.47 -21.93
N ILE A 589 -36.14 -24.62 -20.60
CA ILE A 589 -36.41 -25.89 -19.91
C ILE A 589 -37.93 -26.01 -19.66
N PRO A 590 -38.57 -27.14 -20.04
CA PRO A 590 -39.98 -27.36 -19.77
C PRO A 590 -40.35 -27.20 -18.30
N GLU A 591 -41.51 -26.59 -18.03
CA GLU A 591 -41.91 -26.24 -16.65
C GLU A 591 -41.93 -27.46 -15.71
N GLU A 592 -42.35 -28.62 -16.22
CA GLU A 592 -42.37 -29.89 -15.48
C GLU A 592 -40.97 -30.42 -15.11
N LEU A 593 -39.92 -29.99 -15.81
CA LEU A 593 -38.55 -30.39 -15.57
C LEU A 593 -37.73 -29.34 -14.80
N LEU A 594 -38.23 -28.10 -14.67
CA LEU A 594 -37.53 -27.00 -14.01
C LEU A 594 -37.14 -27.33 -12.56
N GLU A 595 -38.03 -27.98 -11.81
CA GLU A 595 -37.74 -28.36 -10.43
C GLU A 595 -36.61 -29.40 -10.35
N LYS A 596 -36.65 -30.41 -11.22
CA LYS A 596 -35.65 -31.47 -11.30
C LYS A 596 -34.29 -30.91 -11.75
N PHE A 597 -34.30 -30.06 -12.78
CA PHE A 597 -33.09 -29.36 -13.24
C PHE A 597 -32.50 -28.45 -12.15
N GLY A 598 -33.34 -27.64 -11.49
CA GLY A 598 -32.93 -26.76 -10.41
C GLY A 598 -32.29 -27.51 -9.24
N LYS A 599 -32.88 -28.64 -8.79
CA LYS A 599 -32.31 -29.50 -7.77
C LYS A 599 -30.96 -30.09 -8.17
N ALA A 600 -30.84 -30.62 -9.39
CA ALA A 600 -29.58 -31.16 -9.90
C ALA A 600 -28.49 -30.07 -9.96
N LEU A 601 -28.86 -28.85 -10.38
CA LEU A 601 -27.95 -27.71 -10.40
C LEU A 601 -27.49 -27.31 -8.98
N ILE A 602 -28.42 -27.27 -8.00
CA ILE A 602 -28.14 -26.99 -6.59
C ILE A 602 -27.21 -28.05 -6.01
N GLU A 603 -27.43 -29.35 -6.27
CA GLU A 603 -26.57 -30.43 -5.80
C GLU A 603 -25.13 -30.30 -6.31
N LEU A 604 -24.95 -29.93 -7.58
CA LEU A 604 -23.62 -29.66 -8.14
C LEU A 604 -22.96 -28.45 -7.47
N CYS A 605 -23.70 -27.35 -7.29
CA CYS A 605 -23.21 -26.19 -6.56
C CYS A 605 -22.80 -26.56 -5.13
N HIS A 606 -23.64 -27.35 -4.44
CA HIS A 606 -23.36 -27.78 -3.07
C HIS A 606 -22.09 -28.63 -2.99
N ARG A 607 -21.86 -29.52 -3.95
CA ARG A 607 -20.65 -30.36 -4.04
C ARG A 607 -19.37 -29.55 -4.05
N HIS A 608 -19.36 -28.39 -4.73
CA HIS A 608 -18.18 -27.53 -4.81
C HIS A 608 -18.06 -26.54 -3.64
N CYS A 609 -19.17 -26.18 -3.02
CA CYS A 609 -19.21 -25.17 -1.96
C CYS A 609 -19.06 -25.76 -0.55
N ALA A 610 -19.70 -26.90 -0.27
CA ALA A 610 -19.71 -27.50 1.06
C ALA A 610 -18.31 -27.80 1.65
N PRO A 611 -17.32 -28.25 0.86
CA PRO A 611 -15.97 -28.44 1.38
C PRO A 611 -15.28 -27.16 1.91
N LEU A 612 -15.75 -25.98 1.50
CA LEU A 612 -15.23 -24.68 1.95
C LEU A 612 -15.82 -24.24 3.30
N LEU A 613 -16.86 -24.92 3.78
CA LEU A 613 -17.53 -24.67 5.06
C LEU A 613 -17.61 -25.96 5.91
N PRO A 614 -16.50 -26.56 6.30
CA PRO A 614 -16.47 -27.92 6.83
C PRO A 614 -17.21 -28.10 8.17
N ASN A 615 -17.35 -27.03 8.96
CA ASN A 615 -17.97 -27.04 10.29
C ASN A 615 -19.32 -26.30 10.34
N GLY A 616 -19.85 -25.89 9.18
CA GLY A 616 -21.11 -25.17 9.07
C GLY A 616 -22.10 -25.86 8.14
N GLU A 617 -23.38 -25.56 8.33
CA GLU A 617 -24.45 -26.00 7.44
C GLU A 617 -24.61 -25.01 6.29
N LEU A 618 -24.51 -25.52 5.05
CA LEU A 618 -24.72 -24.74 3.83
C LEU A 618 -26.08 -25.05 3.20
N THR A 619 -26.92 -24.04 3.07
CA THR A 619 -28.14 -24.09 2.27
C THR A 619 -27.92 -23.32 0.96
N ILE A 620 -28.32 -23.85 -0.19
CA ILE A 620 -28.26 -23.13 -1.46
C ILE A 620 -29.67 -22.89 -1.98
N LEU A 621 -29.96 -21.63 -2.30
CA LEU A 621 -31.23 -21.17 -2.85
C LEU A 621 -31.01 -20.65 -4.29
N LEU A 622 -31.58 -21.33 -5.26
CA LEU A 622 -31.58 -20.89 -6.65
C LEU A 622 -32.78 -19.96 -6.90
N ILE A 623 -32.49 -18.73 -7.35
CA ILE A 623 -33.45 -17.64 -7.44
C ILE A 623 -33.75 -17.37 -8.92
N THR A 624 -35.01 -17.31 -9.27
CA THR A 624 -35.45 -16.93 -10.62
C THR A 624 -35.50 -15.41 -10.80
N GLU A 625 -35.67 -14.97 -12.04
CA GLU A 625 -35.75 -13.54 -12.38
C GLU A 625 -36.93 -12.81 -11.74
N ASN A 626 -38.03 -13.54 -11.45
CA ASN A 626 -39.25 -13.05 -10.80
C ASN A 626 -39.32 -13.34 -9.30
N GLY A 627 -38.27 -13.96 -8.71
CA GLY A 627 -38.15 -14.17 -7.27
C GLY A 627 -38.69 -15.50 -6.74
N LYS A 628 -39.11 -16.45 -7.61
CA LYS A 628 -39.37 -17.83 -7.18
C LYS A 628 -38.04 -18.47 -6.72
N ILE A 629 -38.08 -19.22 -5.64
CA ILE A 629 -36.90 -19.86 -5.04
C ILE A 629 -37.05 -21.38 -5.10
N TYR A 630 -35.97 -22.04 -5.54
CA TYR A 630 -35.80 -23.49 -5.49
C TYR A 630 -34.71 -23.81 -4.44
N SER A 631 -34.88 -24.88 -3.66
CA SER A 631 -33.98 -25.35 -2.61
C SER A 631 -33.74 -26.84 -2.69
#